data_21fc4f7145f0ad38dbf96c7ea312e23e
#
_entry.id   21fc4f7145f0ad38dbf96c7ea312e23e
#
_cell.length_a   1.000
_cell.length_b   1.000
_cell.length_c   1.000
_cell.angle_alpha   90.00
_cell.angle_beta   90.00
_cell.angle_gamma   90.00
#
_symmetry.space_group_name_H-M   'P 1'
#
loop_
_entity.id
_entity.type
_entity.pdbx_description
1 polymer ?
#
loop_
_entity_poly.entity_id
_entity_poly.type
_entity_poly.pdbx_seq_one_letter_code
_entity_poly.pdbx_strand_id
1 'polypeptide(L)'
;FPYTTLFRSARINRCANGGEIRQAILPQLRLAARKAKEILENMPEVADARANREIMVDTIRVQYNQEALASYGLTMANAAEQVSTAMNGQKLGEVIKNQDHWNIVLRIDPRLKTSMEDVKNLELISPNKKTVRLDDVAQVYREEVSNLILRDNTMRKAMISCNPSPNSNLGDLAKACREQLDPVMNAMGCTVD
;
A
#
# COMPACT_ATOMS: atom_id res chain seq x y z
N PHE A 1 -27.28 -3.66 -24.89
CA PHE A 1 -26.61 -3.20 -23.67
C PHE A 1 -25.94 -4.41 -23.03
N PRO A 2 -24.63 -4.43 -22.83
CA PRO A 2 -23.98 -5.50 -22.10
C PRO A 2 -24.34 -5.35 -20.62
N TYR A 3 -25.05 -6.31 -20.07
CA TYR A 3 -25.28 -6.43 -18.64
C TYR A 3 -23.95 -6.77 -18.00
N THR A 4 -23.28 -5.78 -17.46
CA THR A 4 -22.14 -5.98 -16.57
C THR A 4 -22.70 -6.43 -15.23
N THR A 5 -22.93 -7.70 -15.09
CA THR A 5 -23.28 -8.28 -13.79
C THR A 5 -22.00 -8.31 -12.97
N LEU A 6 -21.87 -7.32 -12.09
CA LEU A 6 -20.82 -7.29 -11.07
C LEU A 6 -20.97 -8.53 -10.19
N PHE A 7 -20.16 -9.54 -10.46
CA PHE A 7 -20.04 -10.69 -9.59
C PHE A 7 -19.44 -10.25 -8.25
N ARG A 8 -20.02 -10.75 -7.18
CA ARG A 8 -19.42 -10.61 -5.86
C ARG A 8 -18.03 -11.23 -5.90
N SER A 9 -17.05 -10.40 -5.67
CA SER A 9 -15.65 -10.77 -5.57
C SER A 9 -15.46 -11.87 -4.54
N ALA A 10 -14.76 -12.93 -4.92
CA ALA A 10 -14.26 -13.89 -3.93
C ALA A 10 -13.33 -13.12 -2.97
N ARG A 11 -13.67 -13.10 -1.69
CA ARG A 11 -12.88 -12.43 -0.66
C ARG A 11 -12.00 -13.48 -0.01
N ILE A 12 -10.72 -13.35 -0.16
CA ILE A 12 -9.76 -14.21 0.51
C ILE A 12 -9.38 -13.52 1.82
N ASN A 13 -9.89 -14.03 2.92
CA ASN A 13 -9.62 -13.54 4.26
C ASN A 13 -8.69 -14.51 4.99
N ARG A 14 -7.82 -14.01 5.83
CA ARG A 14 -7.02 -14.82 6.74
C ARG A 14 -7.28 -14.44 8.17
N CYS A 15 -7.60 -15.41 9.00
CA CYS A 15 -7.59 -15.27 10.45
C CYS A 15 -6.15 -15.24 10.95
N ALA A 16 -5.72 -14.13 11.55
CA ALA A 16 -4.42 -14.01 12.17
C ALA A 16 -4.50 -14.45 13.63
N ASN A 17 -3.87 -15.56 13.96
CA ASN A 17 -3.54 -15.87 15.35
C ASN A 17 -2.21 -15.16 15.70
N GLY A 18 -2.29 -14.20 16.63
CA GLY A 18 -1.20 -13.74 17.51
C GLY A 18 0.06 -13.08 16.93
N GLY A 19 0.24 -11.86 17.25
CA GLY A 19 1.47 -11.14 17.67
C GLY A 19 2.52 -10.76 16.61
N GLU A 20 3.22 -11.65 15.96
CA GLU A 20 4.40 -11.34 15.13
C GLU A 20 4.21 -11.46 13.60
N ILE A 21 3.04 -11.83 13.15
CA ILE A 21 2.76 -12.26 11.75
C ILE A 21 2.37 -11.09 10.82
N ARG A 22 2.42 -9.83 11.28
CA ARG A 22 1.89 -8.70 10.48
C ARG A 22 2.60 -8.45 9.14
N GLN A 23 3.90 -8.78 9.04
CA GLN A 23 4.65 -8.61 7.79
C GLN A 23 4.52 -9.82 6.84
N ALA A 24 4.38 -11.04 7.37
CA ALA A 24 4.31 -12.27 6.58
C ALA A 24 2.95 -12.52 5.90
N ILE A 25 1.88 -11.85 6.32
CA ILE A 25 0.51 -12.06 5.81
C ILE A 25 0.35 -11.56 4.37
N LEU A 26 0.98 -10.46 4.00
CA LEU A 26 0.79 -9.85 2.68
C LEU A 26 1.35 -10.70 1.54
N PRO A 27 2.59 -11.23 1.61
CA PRO A 27 3.12 -12.12 0.57
C PRO A 27 2.30 -13.41 0.40
N GLN A 28 1.80 -13.99 1.51
CA GLN A 28 0.98 -15.20 1.47
C GLN A 28 -0.39 -14.94 0.84
N LEU A 29 -1.02 -13.81 1.18
CA LEU A 29 -2.30 -13.42 0.58
C LEU A 29 -2.16 -13.16 -0.93
N ARG A 30 -1.04 -12.57 -1.37
CA ARG A 30 -0.72 -12.40 -2.79
C ARG A 30 -0.55 -13.73 -3.51
N LEU A 31 0.16 -14.67 -2.88
CA LEU A 31 0.35 -16.01 -3.44
C LEU A 31 -1.01 -16.73 -3.57
N ALA A 32 -1.86 -16.63 -2.54
CA ALA A 32 -3.21 -17.18 -2.57
C ALA A 32 -4.06 -16.54 -3.68
N ALA A 33 -4.02 -15.23 -3.82
CA ALA A 33 -4.75 -14.53 -4.87
C ALA A 33 -4.27 -14.90 -6.29
N ARG A 34 -2.96 -15.09 -6.49
CA ARG A 34 -2.43 -15.58 -7.78
C ARG A 34 -2.90 -16.98 -8.10
N LYS A 35 -2.82 -17.91 -7.14
CA LYS A 35 -3.32 -19.29 -7.32
C LYS A 35 -4.82 -19.34 -7.57
N ALA A 36 -5.59 -18.53 -6.83
CA ALA A 36 -7.04 -18.45 -7.03
C ALA A 36 -7.38 -17.91 -8.43
N LYS A 37 -6.64 -16.89 -8.89
CA LYS A 37 -6.80 -16.38 -10.25
C LYS A 37 -6.51 -17.46 -11.30
N GLU A 38 -5.41 -18.18 -11.16
CA GLU A 38 -5.01 -19.28 -12.05
C GLU A 38 -6.06 -20.38 -12.11
N ILE A 39 -6.63 -20.77 -10.96
CA ILE A 39 -7.72 -21.76 -10.90
C ILE A 39 -8.94 -21.24 -11.66
N LEU A 40 -9.35 -20.00 -11.43
CA LEU A 40 -10.51 -19.40 -12.09
C LEU A 40 -10.32 -19.23 -13.60
N GLU A 41 -9.13 -18.88 -14.07
CA GLU A 41 -8.82 -18.76 -15.49
C GLU A 41 -8.86 -20.14 -16.22
N ASN A 42 -8.63 -21.22 -15.51
CA ASN A 42 -8.70 -22.58 -16.06
C ASN A 42 -10.12 -23.18 -16.04
N MET A 43 -11.10 -22.47 -15.47
CA MET A 43 -12.49 -22.95 -15.44
C MET A 43 -13.22 -22.58 -16.73
N PRO A 44 -13.88 -23.55 -17.40
CA PRO A 44 -14.59 -23.29 -18.68
C PRO A 44 -15.82 -22.38 -18.51
N GLU A 45 -16.36 -22.29 -17.29
CA GLU A 45 -17.49 -21.43 -16.96
C GLU A 45 -17.10 -19.97 -16.77
N VAL A 46 -15.79 -19.67 -16.67
CA VAL A 46 -15.22 -18.33 -16.45
C VAL A 46 -14.71 -17.77 -17.78
N ALA A 47 -15.20 -16.61 -18.18
CA ALA A 47 -14.73 -15.92 -19.39
C ALA A 47 -13.49 -15.06 -19.10
N ASP A 48 -13.42 -14.44 -17.92
CA ASP A 48 -12.31 -13.54 -17.55
C ASP A 48 -12.22 -13.50 -16.02
N ALA A 49 -11.01 -13.63 -15.48
CA ALA A 49 -10.74 -13.51 -14.06
C ALA A 49 -9.70 -12.40 -13.80
N ARG A 50 -10.06 -11.43 -12.99
CA ARG A 50 -9.22 -10.28 -12.65
C ARG A 50 -8.98 -10.21 -11.15
N ALA A 51 -7.73 -10.39 -10.74
CA ALA A 51 -7.32 -10.04 -9.40
C ALA A 51 -7.19 -8.51 -9.28
N ASN A 52 -7.54 -7.97 -8.13
CA ASN A 52 -7.31 -6.55 -7.87
C ASN A 52 -5.83 -6.22 -8.10
N ARG A 53 -5.59 -5.21 -8.93
CA ARG A 53 -4.23 -4.86 -9.37
C ARG A 53 -3.49 -4.18 -8.23
N GLU A 54 -2.74 -4.97 -7.49
CA GLU A 54 -1.78 -4.49 -6.52
C GLU A 54 -0.50 -4.10 -7.27
N ILE A 55 -0.16 -2.83 -7.22
CA ILE A 55 1.07 -2.32 -7.82
C ILE A 55 2.08 -2.12 -6.69
N MET A 56 3.25 -2.74 -6.84
CA MET A 56 4.37 -2.46 -5.96
C MET A 56 4.99 -1.13 -6.37
N VAL A 57 5.18 -0.27 -5.40
CA VAL A 57 5.76 1.06 -5.57
C VAL A 57 7.03 1.14 -4.74
N ASP A 58 8.11 1.53 -5.39
CA ASP A 58 9.36 1.84 -4.70
C ASP A 58 9.15 3.06 -3.81
N THR A 59 9.36 2.88 -2.52
CA THR A 59 9.17 3.91 -1.50
C THR A 59 10.44 4.09 -0.70
N ILE A 60 10.78 5.32 -0.39
CA ILE A 60 11.83 5.63 0.58
C ILE A 60 11.20 5.59 1.96
N ARG A 61 11.69 4.68 2.79
CA ARG A 61 11.27 4.58 4.19
C ARG A 61 12.30 5.26 5.07
N VAL A 62 11.83 6.10 5.98
CA VAL A 62 12.63 6.75 7.01
C VAL A 62 12.20 6.18 8.36
N GLN A 63 13.10 5.45 9.00
CA GLN A 63 12.88 4.89 10.32
C GLN A 63 13.68 5.69 11.34
N TYR A 64 12.99 6.50 12.13
CA TYR A 64 13.62 7.38 13.10
C TYR A 64 14.13 6.60 14.32
N ASN A 65 15.33 6.97 14.81
CA ASN A 65 15.86 6.54 16.09
C ASN A 65 15.50 7.57 17.16
N GLN A 66 14.65 7.17 18.08
CA GLN A 66 14.13 8.06 19.12
C GLN A 66 15.21 8.55 20.08
N GLU A 67 16.18 7.71 20.43
CA GLU A 67 17.29 8.07 21.31
C GLU A 67 18.23 9.10 20.66
N ALA A 68 18.56 8.86 19.38
CA ALA A 68 19.36 9.79 18.60
C ALA A 68 18.66 11.15 18.46
N LEU A 69 17.37 11.17 18.14
CA LEU A 69 16.59 12.41 18.05
C LEU A 69 16.58 13.17 19.39
N ALA A 70 16.36 12.46 20.50
CA ALA A 70 16.34 13.07 21.83
C ALA A 70 17.66 13.71 22.20
N SER A 71 18.81 13.13 21.82
CA SER A 71 20.14 13.70 22.07
C SER A 71 20.35 15.07 21.41
N TYR A 72 19.65 15.33 20.31
CA TYR A 72 19.66 16.62 19.61
C TYR A 72 18.48 17.52 20.00
N GLY A 73 17.61 17.08 20.92
CA GLY A 73 16.41 17.79 21.33
C GLY A 73 15.31 17.82 20.28
N LEU A 74 15.35 16.89 19.31
CA LEU A 74 14.33 16.74 18.30
C LEU A 74 13.26 15.73 18.75
N THR A 75 12.00 16.03 18.47
CA THR A 75 10.92 15.06 18.58
C THR A 75 10.72 14.37 17.24
N MET A 76 10.19 13.14 17.26
CA MET A 76 9.86 12.41 16.04
C MET A 76 8.88 13.19 15.15
N ALA A 77 7.91 13.89 15.76
CA ALA A 77 6.95 14.71 15.02
C ALA A 77 7.63 15.87 14.27
N ASN A 78 8.53 16.60 14.94
CA ASN A 78 9.26 17.72 14.33
C ASN A 78 10.19 17.23 13.21
N ALA A 79 10.87 16.10 13.40
CA ALA A 79 11.73 15.52 12.38
C ALA A 79 10.91 15.05 11.15
N ALA A 80 9.79 14.39 11.38
CA ALA A 80 8.90 13.94 10.30
C ALA A 80 8.27 15.11 9.52
N GLU A 81 7.89 16.18 10.22
CA GLU A 81 7.35 17.39 9.58
C GLU A 81 8.40 18.08 8.69
N GLN A 82 9.64 18.21 9.17
CA GLN A 82 10.72 18.79 8.39
C GLN A 82 11.04 17.95 7.15
N VAL A 83 11.14 16.64 7.29
CA VAL A 83 11.34 15.73 6.14
C VAL A 83 10.16 15.79 5.17
N SER A 84 8.92 15.80 5.66
CA SER A 84 7.73 15.93 4.81
C SER A 84 7.71 17.25 4.06
N THR A 85 8.01 18.35 4.73
CA THR A 85 8.12 19.69 4.11
C THR A 85 9.17 19.72 3.03
N ALA A 86 10.33 19.12 3.29
CA ALA A 86 11.42 19.06 2.34
C ALA A 86 11.07 18.24 1.09
N MET A 87 10.46 17.07 1.28
CA MET A 87 10.18 16.13 0.20
C MET A 87 8.91 16.49 -0.58
N ASN A 88 7.82 16.80 0.10
CA ASN A 88 6.51 17.03 -0.51
C ASN A 88 6.19 18.51 -0.71
N GLY A 89 6.84 19.37 0.07
CA GLY A 89 6.52 20.78 0.16
C GLY A 89 5.40 21.07 1.15
N GLN A 90 5.38 22.28 1.66
CA GLN A 90 4.37 22.80 2.58
C GLN A 90 3.72 24.06 2.00
N LYS A 91 2.39 24.10 1.98
CA LYS A 91 1.66 25.32 1.62
C LYS A 91 1.80 26.32 2.77
N LEU A 92 2.44 27.44 2.52
CA LEU A 92 2.64 28.53 3.50
C LEU A 92 1.50 29.53 3.50
N GLY A 93 0.86 29.72 2.35
CA GLY A 93 -0.19 30.70 2.19
C GLY A 93 -0.72 30.75 0.78
N GLU A 94 -1.53 31.75 0.53
CA GLU A 94 -2.20 31.98 -0.75
C GLU A 94 -2.15 33.47 -1.09
N VAL A 95 -1.86 33.78 -2.34
CA VAL A 95 -1.91 35.14 -2.89
C VAL A 95 -3.09 35.20 -3.85
N ILE A 96 -3.99 36.15 -3.58
CA ILE A 96 -5.12 36.45 -4.45
C ILE A 96 -4.76 37.64 -5.33
N LYS A 97 -4.76 37.42 -6.64
CA LYS A 97 -4.54 38.49 -7.61
C LYS A 97 -5.67 38.49 -8.61
N ASN A 98 -6.47 39.52 -8.61
CA ASN A 98 -7.75 39.64 -9.32
C ASN A 98 -8.74 38.55 -8.85
N GLN A 99 -9.02 37.54 -9.69
CA GLN A 99 -9.90 36.40 -9.37
C GLN A 99 -9.10 35.09 -9.28
N ASP A 100 -7.78 35.15 -9.45
CA ASP A 100 -6.90 33.97 -9.41
C ASP A 100 -6.31 33.78 -8.03
N HIS A 101 -6.26 32.51 -7.59
CA HIS A 101 -5.70 32.08 -6.33
C HIS A 101 -4.38 31.34 -6.57
N TRP A 102 -3.29 31.86 -6.03
CA TRP A 102 -1.95 31.28 -6.17
C TRP A 102 -1.43 30.77 -4.83
N ASN A 103 -1.12 29.46 -4.76
CA ASN A 103 -0.57 28.88 -3.55
C ASN A 103 0.94 29.17 -3.46
N ILE A 104 1.38 29.65 -2.29
CA ILE A 104 2.80 29.74 -1.95
C ILE A 104 3.21 28.42 -1.32
N VAL A 105 4.14 27.70 -1.94
CA VAL A 105 4.61 26.38 -1.48
C VAL A 105 6.10 26.45 -1.20
N LEU A 106 6.50 26.11 0.01
CA LEU A 106 7.88 25.89 0.40
C LEU A 106 8.27 24.45 0.12
N ARG A 107 9.32 24.23 -0.64
CA ARG A 107 9.90 22.90 -0.90
C ARG A 107 11.38 23.01 -1.23
N ILE A 108 12.12 21.92 -1.07
CA ILE A 108 13.49 21.82 -1.58
C ILE A 108 13.48 21.74 -3.10
N ASP A 109 14.52 22.30 -3.74
CA ASP A 109 14.71 22.18 -5.18
C ASP A 109 14.68 20.69 -5.59
N PRO A 110 13.87 20.30 -6.58
CA PRO A 110 13.84 18.92 -7.07
C PRO A 110 15.20 18.35 -7.47
N ARG A 111 16.14 19.20 -7.85
CA ARG A 111 17.51 18.81 -8.22
C ARG A 111 18.33 18.29 -7.03
N LEU A 112 17.97 18.69 -5.81
CA LEU A 112 18.66 18.31 -4.56
C LEU A 112 18.04 17.09 -3.88
N LYS A 113 17.14 16.37 -4.53
CA LYS A 113 16.46 15.18 -4.00
C LYS A 113 16.31 14.08 -5.03
N THR A 114 17.31 13.91 -5.89
CA THR A 114 17.29 12.92 -6.97
C THR A 114 17.82 11.54 -6.55
N SER A 115 18.70 11.51 -5.57
CA SER A 115 19.33 10.28 -5.11
C SER A 115 18.96 9.94 -3.66
N MET A 116 19.20 8.69 -3.28
CA MET A 116 19.06 8.25 -1.88
C MET A 116 20.04 9.00 -0.96
N GLU A 117 21.23 9.30 -1.46
CA GLU A 117 22.25 10.05 -0.72
C GLU A 117 21.79 11.48 -0.41
N ASP A 118 21.08 12.11 -1.33
CA ASP A 118 20.54 13.45 -1.10
C ASP A 118 19.51 13.44 0.06
N VAL A 119 18.68 12.38 0.12
CA VAL A 119 17.71 12.24 1.20
C VAL A 119 18.40 11.97 2.55
N LYS A 120 19.44 11.15 2.58
CA LYS A 120 20.23 10.87 3.79
C LYS A 120 20.93 12.11 4.33
N ASN A 121 21.44 12.95 3.42
CA ASN A 121 22.13 14.19 3.75
C ASN A 121 21.19 15.36 4.05
N LEU A 122 19.87 15.12 4.08
CA LEU A 122 18.91 16.15 4.43
C LEU A 122 19.20 16.70 5.84
N GLU A 123 19.31 18.01 5.94
CA GLU A 123 19.58 18.70 7.19
C GLU A 123 18.28 19.00 7.95
N LEU A 124 18.23 18.54 9.20
CA LEU A 124 17.17 18.83 10.15
C LEU A 124 17.62 19.90 11.12
N ILE A 125 16.76 20.83 11.44
CA ILE A 125 17.04 21.93 12.36
C ILE A 125 16.46 21.59 13.74
N SER A 126 17.35 21.47 14.71
CA SER A 126 16.97 21.29 16.12
C SER A 126 16.38 22.59 16.70
N PRO A 127 15.51 22.53 17.73
CA PRO A 127 15.06 23.70 18.49
C PRO A 127 16.23 24.56 19.03
N ASN A 128 17.36 23.94 19.30
CA ASN A 128 18.60 24.60 19.72
C ASN A 128 19.40 25.23 18.57
N LYS A 129 18.78 25.34 17.37
CA LYS A 129 19.42 25.88 16.14
C LYS A 129 20.65 25.09 15.68
N LYS A 130 20.82 23.84 16.12
CA LYS A 130 21.84 22.94 15.60
C LYS A 130 21.30 22.20 14.39
N THR A 131 22.13 22.08 13.37
CA THR A 131 21.83 21.28 12.18
C THR A 131 22.30 19.85 12.38
N VAL A 132 21.44 18.87 12.02
CA VAL A 132 21.70 17.45 12.15
C VAL A 132 21.30 16.78 10.85
N ARG A 133 22.14 15.86 10.32
CA ARG A 133 21.79 15.11 9.11
C ARG A 133 20.75 14.04 9.42
N LEU A 134 19.87 13.78 8.48
CA LEU A 134 18.84 12.75 8.64
C LEU A 134 19.45 11.36 8.91
N ASP A 135 20.56 11.02 8.27
CA ASP A 135 21.26 9.74 8.46
C ASP A 135 21.83 9.54 9.88
N ASP A 136 22.08 10.63 10.63
CA ASP A 136 22.56 10.56 12.01
C ASP A 136 21.43 10.20 13.01
N VAL A 137 20.17 10.44 12.62
CA VAL A 137 18.99 10.26 13.52
C VAL A 137 17.94 9.31 12.95
N ALA A 138 18.12 8.81 11.74
CA ALA A 138 17.17 7.91 11.11
C ALA A 138 17.87 6.95 10.12
N GLN A 139 17.31 5.78 9.97
CA GLN A 139 17.69 4.83 8.93
C GLN A 139 16.86 5.08 7.67
N VAL A 140 17.51 5.36 6.54
CA VAL A 140 16.85 5.63 5.26
C VAL A 140 17.14 4.49 4.30
N TYR A 141 16.09 3.80 3.84
CA TYR A 141 16.21 2.67 2.92
C TYR A 141 15.06 2.61 1.92
N ARG A 142 15.29 1.91 0.81
CA ARG A 142 14.25 1.62 -0.18
C ARG A 142 13.48 0.37 0.24
N GLU A 143 12.18 0.44 0.10
CA GLU A 143 11.27 -0.68 0.32
C GLU A 143 10.19 -0.67 -0.77
N GLU A 144 9.94 -1.83 -1.36
CA GLU A 144 8.79 -2.00 -2.22
C GLU A 144 7.54 -2.21 -1.36
N VAL A 145 6.61 -1.29 -1.45
CA VAL A 145 5.34 -1.38 -0.73
C VAL A 145 4.17 -1.46 -1.70
N SER A 146 3.11 -2.14 -1.27
CA SER A 146 1.87 -2.14 -2.04
C SER A 146 1.21 -0.77 -1.99
N ASN A 147 0.77 -0.27 -3.14
CA ASN A 147 0.02 0.97 -3.24
C ASN A 147 -1.37 0.88 -2.61
N LEU A 148 -1.90 -0.34 -2.43
CA LEU A 148 -3.25 -0.58 -1.93
C LEU A 148 -3.28 -1.79 -0.99
N ILE A 149 -3.78 -1.58 0.22
CA ILE A 149 -4.04 -2.62 1.20
C ILE A 149 -5.53 -2.62 1.51
N LEU A 150 -6.25 -3.61 0.97
CA LEU A 150 -7.67 -3.79 1.26
C LEU A 150 -7.86 -4.50 2.60
N ARG A 151 -8.85 -4.03 3.35
CA ARG A 151 -9.26 -4.64 4.62
C ARG A 151 -10.79 -4.77 4.68
N ASP A 152 -11.23 -5.81 5.35
CA ASP A 152 -12.61 -6.04 5.70
C ASP A 152 -12.65 -6.57 7.13
N ASN A 153 -13.49 -6.01 7.99
CA ASN A 153 -13.54 -6.37 9.41
C ASN A 153 -12.15 -6.49 10.07
N THR A 154 -11.28 -5.47 9.86
CA THR A 154 -9.89 -5.43 10.35
C THR A 154 -8.92 -6.43 9.70
N MET A 155 -9.39 -7.44 8.97
CA MET A 155 -8.58 -8.42 8.26
C MET A 155 -8.18 -7.94 6.88
N ARG A 156 -7.00 -8.35 6.41
CA ARG A 156 -6.54 -8.07 5.04
C ARG A 156 -7.28 -8.98 4.07
N LYS A 157 -7.73 -8.42 2.95
CA LYS A 157 -8.40 -9.15 1.87
C LYS A 157 -7.74 -8.92 0.52
N ALA A 158 -7.80 -9.92 -0.33
CA ALA A 158 -7.60 -9.79 -1.76
C ALA A 158 -8.95 -9.98 -2.46
N MET A 159 -9.15 -9.25 -3.55
CA MET A 159 -10.39 -9.31 -4.31
C MET A 159 -10.08 -9.84 -5.71
N ILE A 160 -10.82 -10.86 -6.11
CA ILE A 160 -10.79 -11.40 -7.46
C ILE A 160 -12.20 -11.28 -8.03
N SER A 161 -12.32 -10.69 -9.19
CA SER A 161 -13.57 -10.58 -9.93
C SER A 161 -13.49 -11.52 -11.12
N CYS A 162 -14.52 -12.29 -11.36
CA CYS A 162 -14.65 -13.12 -12.56
C CYS A 162 -15.96 -12.84 -13.29
N ASN A 163 -15.91 -12.94 -14.60
CA ASN A 163 -17.09 -12.83 -15.43
C ASN A 163 -17.51 -14.22 -15.91
N PRO A 164 -18.82 -14.54 -15.88
CA PRO A 164 -19.30 -15.81 -16.41
C PRO A 164 -19.13 -15.90 -17.92
N SER A 165 -18.92 -17.11 -18.43
CA SER A 165 -19.03 -17.42 -19.84
C SER A 165 -20.48 -17.24 -20.33
N PRO A 166 -20.73 -16.89 -21.61
CA PRO A 166 -22.08 -16.61 -22.10
C PRO A 166 -23.10 -17.72 -21.87
N ASN A 167 -22.66 -18.96 -21.70
CA ASN A 167 -23.50 -20.13 -21.53
C ASN A 167 -23.55 -20.65 -20.09
N SER A 168 -22.94 -19.96 -19.12
CA SER A 168 -22.90 -20.40 -17.73
C SER A 168 -23.93 -19.66 -16.87
N ASN A 169 -24.57 -20.41 -15.97
CA ASN A 169 -25.46 -19.83 -14.97
C ASN A 169 -24.66 -19.31 -13.78
N LEU A 170 -25.02 -18.13 -13.33
CA LEU A 170 -24.38 -17.42 -12.24
C LEU A 170 -24.32 -18.22 -10.93
N GLY A 171 -25.41 -18.91 -10.60
CA GLY A 171 -25.51 -19.72 -9.39
C GLY A 171 -24.62 -20.96 -9.42
N ASP A 172 -24.54 -21.59 -10.59
CA ASP A 172 -23.71 -22.77 -10.78
C ASP A 172 -22.23 -22.43 -10.78
N LEU A 173 -21.87 -21.27 -11.42
CA LEU A 173 -20.51 -20.74 -11.37
C LEU A 173 -20.07 -20.45 -9.93
N ALA A 174 -20.92 -19.83 -9.11
CA ALA A 174 -20.58 -19.52 -7.72
C ALA A 174 -20.31 -20.78 -6.89
N LYS A 175 -21.07 -21.86 -7.13
CA LYS A 175 -20.85 -23.17 -6.48
C LYS A 175 -19.54 -23.80 -6.95
N ALA A 176 -19.33 -23.87 -8.27
CA ALA A 176 -18.12 -24.44 -8.85
C ALA A 176 -16.86 -23.69 -8.39
N CYS A 177 -16.91 -22.36 -8.33
CA CYS A 177 -15.81 -21.55 -7.80
C CYS A 177 -15.49 -21.90 -6.34
N ARG A 178 -16.50 -22.03 -5.48
CA ARG A 178 -16.27 -22.42 -4.07
C ARG A 178 -15.71 -23.82 -3.95
N GLU A 179 -16.27 -24.78 -4.65
CA GLU A 179 -15.81 -26.18 -4.60
C GLU A 179 -14.33 -26.32 -5.00
N GLN A 180 -13.86 -25.52 -5.95
CA GLN A 180 -12.47 -25.56 -6.39
C GLN A 180 -11.53 -24.68 -5.54
N LEU A 181 -12.00 -23.53 -5.07
CA LEU A 181 -11.17 -22.59 -4.31
C LEU A 181 -11.03 -22.98 -2.84
N ASP A 182 -12.10 -23.42 -2.18
CA ASP A 182 -12.11 -23.70 -0.74
C ASP A 182 -11.00 -24.66 -0.29
N PRO A 183 -10.77 -25.83 -0.93
CA PRO A 183 -9.74 -26.75 -0.46
C PRO A 183 -8.34 -26.16 -0.59
N VAL A 184 -8.08 -25.42 -1.66
CA VAL A 184 -6.76 -24.82 -1.92
C VAL A 184 -6.51 -23.64 -0.99
N MET A 185 -7.52 -22.80 -0.77
CA MET A 185 -7.39 -21.62 0.08
C MET A 185 -7.31 -22.00 1.56
N ASN A 186 -8.08 -22.98 2.00
CA ASN A 186 -8.01 -23.50 3.37
C ASN A 186 -6.64 -24.14 3.67
N ALA A 187 -6.04 -24.84 2.71
CA ALA A 187 -4.67 -25.35 2.84
C ALA A 187 -3.62 -24.24 3.00
N MET A 188 -3.91 -23.05 2.47
CA MET A 188 -3.07 -21.84 2.62
C MET A 188 -3.45 -21.00 3.85
N GLY A 189 -4.42 -21.44 4.66
CA GLY A 189 -4.93 -20.72 5.81
C GLY A 189 -5.72 -19.46 5.45
N CYS A 190 -6.36 -19.46 4.28
CA CYS A 190 -7.21 -18.38 3.78
C CYS A 190 -8.66 -18.88 3.69
N THR A 191 -9.62 -17.97 3.83
CA THR A 191 -11.04 -18.26 3.64
C THR A 191 -11.56 -17.54 2.41
N VAL A 192 -12.53 -18.11 1.72
CA VAL A 192 -13.22 -17.53 0.56
C VAL A 192 -14.65 -17.17 0.96
N ASP A 193 -15.08 -15.94 0.69
CA ASP A 193 -16.45 -15.44 0.93
C ASP A 193 -17.15 -15.10 -0.39
#